data_7d299fa67d9931087c802ef4cb8535d1
#
_entry.id   7d299fa67d9931087c802ef4cb8535d1
#
_cell.length_a   1.000
_cell.length_b   1.000
_cell.length_c   1.000
_cell.angle_alpha   90.00
_cell.angle_beta   90.00
_cell.angle_gamma   90.00
#
_symmetry.space_group_name_H-M   'P 1'
#
loop_
_entity.id
_entity.type
_entity.pdbx_description
1 polymer ?
#
loop_
_entity_poly.entity_id
_entity_poly.type
_entity_poly.pdbx_seq_one_letter_code
_entity_poly.pdbx_strand_id
1 'polypeptide(L)'
;MDLRPLRALVEVVRQGGFSQAAKAVFATQPTVSKAVRQLEDEISMPLLDRQAQPPRLTEAGEIVYRRAVKMLAERDDLYAELDELRGLKRGVLRLGLPPLGSSTLFAPMFARFRSRYPHIEISLLEHGGHRLEEMVMAGGIELAASLRPDSDNFDWQPVAREPLVALLPADHPHARAATVGLDQLRDSPFILFETGFALNRIIQEACRRAGFAPAIAARSGQIDFIVALVSAGLGVAFLPRVKAEEERHAGVALVPLRDAHTDWEMGLVWRRGGYLSPAAQAWLALAREMHPDTA
;
A
#
# COMPACT_ATOMS: atom_id res chain seq x y z
N MET A 1 -24.15 15.13 16.11
CA MET A 1 -23.40 15.09 14.81
C MET A 1 -23.89 13.90 13.99
N ASP A 2 -24.47 14.13 12.82
CA ASP A 2 -24.91 13.08 11.87
C ASP A 2 -23.69 12.58 11.07
N LEU A 3 -23.62 11.28 10.76
CA LEU A 3 -22.53 10.69 9.97
C LEU A 3 -22.61 11.03 8.48
N ARG A 4 -23.77 11.42 7.96
CA ARG A 4 -23.96 11.76 6.54
C ARG A 4 -23.13 12.97 6.10
N PRO A 5 -23.09 14.09 6.83
CA PRO A 5 -22.20 15.21 6.54
C PRO A 5 -20.70 14.84 6.62
N LEU A 6 -20.33 14.00 7.58
CA LEU A 6 -18.94 13.50 7.68
C LEU A 6 -18.56 12.67 6.44
N ARG A 7 -19.47 11.79 5.98
CA ARG A 7 -19.26 11.01 4.75
C ARG A 7 -19.15 11.91 3.52
N ALA A 8 -19.98 12.95 3.42
CA ALA A 8 -19.91 13.92 2.34
C ALA A 8 -18.52 14.60 2.28
N LEU A 9 -18.00 15.09 3.43
CA LEU A 9 -16.67 15.68 3.51
C LEU A 9 -15.58 14.69 3.08
N VAL A 10 -15.61 13.47 3.61
CA VAL A 10 -14.62 12.43 3.30
C VAL A 10 -14.61 12.13 1.81
N GLU A 11 -15.77 11.98 1.18
CA GLU A 11 -15.83 11.68 -0.25
C GLU A 11 -15.44 12.89 -1.12
N VAL A 12 -15.73 14.13 -0.73
CA VAL A 12 -15.24 15.31 -1.48
C VAL A 12 -13.73 15.35 -1.55
N VAL A 13 -13.06 15.02 -0.44
CA VAL A 13 -11.59 14.97 -0.39
C VAL A 13 -11.04 13.79 -1.19
N ARG A 14 -11.59 12.59 -1.01
CA ARG A 14 -11.14 11.37 -1.70
C ARG A 14 -11.29 11.44 -3.21
N GLN A 15 -12.40 12.01 -3.67
CA GLN A 15 -12.76 12.08 -5.10
C GLN A 15 -12.21 13.35 -5.78
N GLY A 16 -11.57 14.24 -5.02
CA GLY A 16 -11.01 15.49 -5.53
C GLY A 16 -12.05 16.55 -5.91
N GLY A 17 -13.32 16.40 -5.47
CA GLY A 17 -14.34 17.40 -5.74
C GLY A 17 -15.79 16.97 -5.51
N PHE A 18 -16.65 17.95 -5.41
CA PHE A 18 -18.08 17.77 -5.07
C PHE A 18 -18.87 16.94 -6.09
N SER A 19 -18.59 17.10 -7.39
CA SER A 19 -19.33 16.39 -8.45
C SER A 19 -19.00 14.90 -8.46
N GLN A 20 -17.74 14.54 -8.24
CA GLN A 20 -17.32 13.13 -8.17
C GLN A 20 -17.77 12.49 -6.85
N ALA A 21 -17.67 13.22 -5.74
CA ALA A 21 -18.20 12.78 -4.45
C ALA A 21 -19.71 12.49 -4.52
N ALA A 22 -20.48 13.32 -5.22
CA ALA A 22 -21.93 13.11 -5.40
C ALA A 22 -22.24 11.78 -6.09
N LYS A 23 -21.48 11.41 -7.11
CA LYS A 23 -21.59 10.11 -7.77
C LYS A 23 -21.26 8.96 -6.81
N ALA A 24 -20.20 9.11 -6.03
CA ALA A 24 -19.74 8.07 -5.08
C ALA A 24 -20.75 7.81 -3.95
N VAL A 25 -21.51 8.83 -3.52
CA VAL A 25 -22.55 8.68 -2.48
C VAL A 25 -23.98 8.54 -3.03
N PHE A 26 -24.14 8.38 -4.34
CA PHE A 26 -25.44 8.28 -5.02
C PHE A 26 -26.37 9.45 -4.70
N ALA A 27 -25.83 10.67 -4.70
CA ALA A 27 -26.56 11.90 -4.42
C ALA A 27 -26.34 12.96 -5.52
N THR A 28 -26.98 14.12 -5.39
CA THR A 28 -26.72 15.26 -6.26
C THR A 28 -25.61 16.15 -5.66
N GLN A 29 -24.88 16.87 -6.52
CA GLN A 29 -23.83 17.79 -6.09
C GLN A 29 -24.33 18.85 -5.08
N PRO A 30 -25.53 19.47 -5.26
CA PRO A 30 -26.10 20.37 -4.27
C PRO A 30 -26.33 19.70 -2.91
N THR A 31 -26.74 18.42 -2.88
CA THR A 31 -26.95 17.66 -1.64
C THR A 31 -25.63 17.49 -0.88
N VAL A 32 -24.56 17.08 -1.58
CA VAL A 32 -23.23 16.94 -0.98
C VAL A 32 -22.69 18.28 -0.47
N SER A 33 -22.83 19.34 -1.29
CA SER A 33 -22.39 20.70 -0.91
C SER A 33 -23.14 21.22 0.33
N LYS A 34 -24.46 20.97 0.40
CA LYS A 34 -25.28 21.32 1.57
C LYS A 34 -24.85 20.54 2.82
N ALA A 35 -24.58 19.25 2.68
CA ALA A 35 -24.13 18.41 3.80
C ALA A 35 -22.78 18.90 4.38
N VAL A 36 -21.83 19.24 3.51
CA VAL A 36 -20.53 19.79 3.97
C VAL A 36 -20.73 21.16 4.65
N ARG A 37 -21.56 22.05 4.09
CA ARG A 37 -21.88 23.34 4.74
C ARG A 37 -22.52 23.14 6.10
N GLN A 38 -23.48 22.24 6.22
CA GLN A 38 -24.11 21.90 7.49
C GLN A 38 -23.08 21.46 8.55
N LEU A 39 -22.06 20.72 8.15
CA LEU A 39 -20.97 20.32 9.03
C LEU A 39 -20.08 21.51 9.42
N GLU A 40 -19.77 22.40 8.46
CA GLU A 40 -19.02 23.65 8.71
C GLU A 40 -19.79 24.56 9.66
N ASP A 41 -21.10 24.68 9.50
CA ASP A 41 -21.98 25.48 10.38
C ASP A 41 -22.03 24.88 11.80
N GLU A 42 -22.17 23.54 11.93
CA GLU A 42 -22.18 22.85 13.22
C GLU A 42 -20.87 23.03 13.99
N ILE A 43 -19.74 23.01 13.25
CA ILE A 43 -18.38 23.16 13.83
C ILE A 43 -17.99 24.65 14.00
N SER A 44 -18.73 25.54 13.31
CA SER A 44 -18.45 26.99 13.24
C SER A 44 -17.06 27.31 12.65
N MET A 45 -16.55 26.46 11.76
CA MET A 45 -15.27 26.63 11.08
C MET A 45 -15.35 26.13 9.64
N PRO A 46 -14.71 26.81 8.66
CA PRO A 46 -14.57 26.28 7.32
C PRO A 46 -13.67 25.04 7.32
N LEU A 47 -14.10 23.95 6.67
CA LEU A 47 -13.35 22.70 6.58
C LEU A 47 -12.67 22.52 5.23
N LEU A 48 -13.17 23.22 4.18
CA LEU A 48 -12.62 23.19 2.84
C LEU A 48 -12.28 24.61 2.36
N ASP A 49 -11.10 24.76 1.80
CA ASP A 49 -10.78 25.87 0.92
C ASP A 49 -11.39 25.60 -0.47
N ARG A 50 -12.49 26.29 -0.75
CA ARG A 50 -13.25 26.13 -2.00
C ARG A 50 -12.69 26.93 -3.17
N GLN A 51 -11.72 27.83 -2.90
CA GLN A 51 -11.03 28.59 -3.96
C GLN A 51 -9.94 27.75 -4.62
N ALA A 52 -9.41 26.77 -3.92
CA ALA A 52 -8.47 25.80 -4.51
C ALA A 52 -9.20 24.84 -5.47
N GLN A 53 -8.54 24.50 -6.56
CA GLN A 53 -8.99 23.47 -7.51
C GLN A 53 -7.90 22.42 -7.68
N PRO A 54 -8.09 21.18 -7.17
CA PRO A 54 -9.25 20.68 -6.40
C PRO A 54 -9.38 21.33 -5.00
N PRO A 55 -10.60 21.25 -4.38
CA PRO A 55 -10.82 21.75 -3.04
C PRO A 55 -9.84 21.10 -2.04
N ARG A 56 -9.25 21.92 -1.14
CA ARG A 56 -8.27 21.47 -0.15
C ARG A 56 -8.85 21.57 1.26
N LEU A 57 -8.37 20.71 2.14
CA LEU A 57 -8.70 20.79 3.55
C LEU A 57 -8.05 22.04 4.18
N THR A 58 -8.80 22.72 5.05
CA THR A 58 -8.22 23.68 6.01
C THR A 58 -7.58 22.92 7.17
N GLU A 59 -6.87 23.59 8.07
CA GLU A 59 -6.33 22.97 9.28
C GLU A 59 -7.43 22.29 10.13
N ALA A 60 -8.57 22.98 10.33
CA ALA A 60 -9.74 22.39 10.96
C ALA A 60 -10.30 21.21 10.15
N GLY A 61 -10.32 21.35 8.83
CA GLY A 61 -10.73 20.29 7.91
C GLY A 61 -9.89 19.02 8.04
N GLU A 62 -8.58 19.13 8.18
CA GLU A 62 -7.69 17.98 8.38
C GLU A 62 -7.98 17.23 9.68
N ILE A 63 -8.25 17.95 10.76
CA ILE A 63 -8.62 17.35 12.05
C ILE A 63 -9.94 16.60 11.91
N VAL A 64 -10.96 17.27 11.34
CA VAL A 64 -12.30 16.68 11.16
C VAL A 64 -12.25 15.50 10.20
N TYR A 65 -11.55 15.63 9.09
CA TYR A 65 -11.39 14.55 8.11
C TYR A 65 -10.80 13.27 8.75
N ARG A 66 -9.68 13.39 9.47
CA ARG A 66 -9.06 12.24 10.16
C ARG A 66 -10.02 11.57 11.16
N ARG A 67 -10.81 12.38 11.91
CA ARG A 67 -11.78 11.85 12.87
C ARG A 67 -13.00 11.25 12.17
N ALA A 68 -13.52 11.92 11.11
CA ALA A 68 -14.64 11.43 10.32
C ALA A 68 -14.36 10.06 9.70
N VAL A 69 -13.17 9.88 9.15
CA VAL A 69 -12.72 8.61 8.60
C VAL A 69 -12.78 7.49 9.65
N LYS A 70 -12.29 7.74 10.88
CA LYS A 70 -12.34 6.76 11.97
C LYS A 70 -13.79 6.45 12.41
N MET A 71 -14.64 7.47 12.56
CA MET A 71 -16.03 7.30 12.96
C MET A 71 -16.85 6.48 11.94
N LEU A 72 -16.58 6.72 10.65
CA LEU A 72 -17.23 5.96 9.58
C LEU A 72 -16.76 4.51 9.56
N ALA A 73 -15.48 4.26 9.80
CA ALA A 73 -14.93 2.92 9.91
C ALA A 73 -15.55 2.16 11.09
N GLU A 74 -15.61 2.76 12.29
CA GLU A 74 -16.25 2.16 13.47
C GLU A 74 -17.73 1.81 13.24
N ARG A 75 -18.45 2.67 12.50
CA ARG A 75 -19.83 2.34 12.12
C ARG A 75 -19.89 1.12 11.21
N ASP A 76 -19.02 1.05 10.22
CA ASP A 76 -19.00 -0.07 9.27
C ASP A 76 -18.57 -1.37 9.97
N ASP A 77 -17.62 -1.31 10.93
CA ASP A 77 -17.23 -2.41 11.78
C ASP A 77 -18.41 -2.91 12.63
N LEU A 78 -19.19 -2.00 13.24
CA LEU A 78 -20.40 -2.36 14.00
C LEU A 78 -21.41 -3.14 13.16
N TYR A 79 -21.68 -2.69 11.93
CA TYR A 79 -22.62 -3.42 11.06
C TYR A 79 -22.06 -4.79 10.65
N ALA A 80 -20.76 -4.89 10.41
CA ALA A 80 -20.11 -6.15 10.08
C ALA A 80 -20.23 -7.16 11.25
N GLU A 81 -20.00 -6.74 12.49
CA GLU A 81 -20.20 -7.58 13.69
C GLU A 81 -21.65 -8.05 13.83
N LEU A 82 -22.62 -7.14 13.61
CA LEU A 82 -24.04 -7.50 13.70
C LEU A 82 -24.48 -8.47 12.60
N ASP A 83 -23.95 -8.34 11.41
CA ASP A 83 -24.23 -9.25 10.30
C ASP A 83 -23.62 -10.65 10.55
N GLU A 84 -22.48 -10.71 11.23
CA GLU A 84 -21.90 -11.97 11.71
C GLU A 84 -22.83 -12.69 12.70
N LEU A 85 -23.38 -11.97 13.70
CA LEU A 85 -24.34 -12.51 14.65
C LEU A 85 -25.61 -13.06 13.97
N ARG A 86 -25.99 -12.50 12.83
CA ARG A 86 -27.10 -12.99 12.01
C ARG A 86 -26.80 -14.26 11.23
N GLY A 87 -25.59 -14.80 11.36
CA GLY A 87 -25.18 -16.04 10.71
C GLY A 87 -25.04 -15.93 9.19
N LEU A 88 -24.85 -14.74 8.67
CA LEU A 88 -24.59 -14.50 7.25
C LEU A 88 -23.18 -15.00 6.91
N LYS A 89 -23.08 -16.27 6.50
CA LYS A 89 -21.84 -16.91 6.01
C LYS A 89 -21.34 -16.32 4.68
N ARG A 90 -21.84 -15.16 4.28
CA ARG A 90 -21.43 -14.42 3.09
C ARG A 90 -20.75 -13.14 3.53
N GLY A 91 -19.44 -13.08 3.34
CA GLY A 91 -18.62 -11.94 3.69
C GLY A 91 -17.88 -11.39 2.50
N VAL A 92 -17.38 -10.17 2.63
CA VAL A 92 -16.44 -9.56 1.67
C VAL A 92 -15.13 -9.37 2.39
N LEU A 93 -14.05 -9.98 1.88
CA LEU A 93 -12.69 -9.67 2.29
C LEU A 93 -12.21 -8.46 1.51
N ARG A 94 -12.02 -7.32 2.16
CA ARG A 94 -11.44 -6.10 1.55
C ARG A 94 -9.93 -6.09 1.78
N LEU A 95 -9.18 -6.39 0.71
CA LEU A 95 -7.74 -6.60 0.76
C LEU A 95 -7.01 -5.60 -0.15
N GLY A 96 -5.94 -4.99 0.37
CA GLY A 96 -5.03 -4.15 -0.40
C GLY A 96 -3.71 -4.87 -0.67
N LEU A 97 -3.24 -4.87 -1.91
CA LEU A 97 -1.95 -5.45 -2.27
C LEU A 97 -1.07 -4.45 -3.03
N PRO A 98 0.24 -4.40 -2.77
CA PRO A 98 1.17 -3.64 -3.60
C PRO A 98 1.48 -4.41 -4.88
N PRO A 99 1.79 -3.74 -6.01
CA PRO A 99 2.16 -4.44 -7.25
C PRO A 99 3.37 -5.36 -7.09
N LEU A 100 4.35 -4.94 -6.27
CA LEU A 100 5.55 -5.75 -6.04
C LEU A 100 5.28 -6.90 -5.04
N GLY A 101 5.47 -8.13 -5.48
CA GLY A 101 5.36 -9.35 -4.69
C GLY A 101 3.96 -9.99 -4.69
N SER A 102 2.93 -9.31 -5.20
CA SER A 102 1.56 -9.83 -5.16
C SER A 102 1.38 -11.10 -5.98
N SER A 103 1.97 -11.19 -7.15
CA SER A 103 1.89 -12.39 -8.00
C SER A 103 2.52 -13.61 -7.32
N THR A 104 3.69 -13.44 -6.74
CA THR A 104 4.49 -14.53 -6.17
C THR A 104 3.94 -15.00 -4.82
N LEU A 105 3.60 -14.05 -3.93
CA LEU A 105 3.22 -14.37 -2.55
C LEU A 105 1.73 -14.61 -2.40
N PHE A 106 0.89 -13.80 -3.04
CA PHE A 106 -0.54 -13.77 -2.74
C PHE A 106 -1.41 -14.52 -3.76
N ALA A 107 -0.99 -14.67 -5.03
CA ALA A 107 -1.80 -15.41 -5.98
C ALA A 107 -2.05 -16.88 -5.57
N PRO A 108 -1.07 -17.64 -5.02
CA PRO A 108 -1.33 -18.96 -4.47
C PRO A 108 -2.29 -18.95 -3.28
N MET A 109 -2.21 -17.93 -2.43
CA MET A 109 -3.13 -17.74 -1.30
C MET A 109 -4.57 -17.49 -1.78
N PHE A 110 -4.76 -16.67 -2.82
CA PHE A 110 -6.07 -16.44 -3.43
C PHE A 110 -6.71 -17.74 -3.91
N ALA A 111 -5.95 -18.57 -4.64
CA ALA A 111 -6.44 -19.86 -5.12
C ALA A 111 -6.89 -20.76 -3.95
N ARG A 112 -6.06 -20.86 -2.90
CA ARG A 112 -6.36 -21.70 -1.73
C ARG A 112 -7.51 -21.15 -0.90
N PHE A 113 -7.56 -19.83 -0.70
CA PHE A 113 -8.65 -19.17 0.00
C PHE A 113 -9.99 -19.36 -0.70
N ARG A 114 -10.02 -19.16 -2.02
CA ARG A 114 -11.24 -19.33 -2.82
C ARG A 114 -11.76 -20.77 -2.80
N SER A 115 -10.85 -21.75 -2.83
CA SER A 115 -11.21 -23.16 -2.69
C SER A 115 -11.81 -23.48 -1.32
N ARG A 116 -11.27 -22.89 -0.23
CA ARG A 116 -11.72 -23.16 1.15
C ARG A 116 -12.98 -22.38 1.54
N TYR A 117 -13.15 -21.17 0.95
CA TYR A 117 -14.23 -20.24 1.24
C TYR A 117 -14.93 -19.73 -0.03
N PRO A 118 -15.62 -20.61 -0.79
CA PRO A 118 -16.16 -20.26 -2.11
C PRO A 118 -17.23 -19.17 -2.10
N HIS A 119 -17.84 -18.91 -0.95
CA HIS A 119 -18.91 -17.93 -0.78
C HIS A 119 -18.43 -16.57 -0.25
N ILE A 120 -17.13 -16.41 0.03
CA ILE A 120 -16.55 -15.12 0.40
C ILE A 120 -16.12 -14.39 -0.87
N GLU A 121 -16.63 -13.18 -1.05
CA GLU A 121 -16.16 -12.28 -2.10
C GLU A 121 -14.83 -11.65 -1.68
N ILE A 122 -13.88 -11.51 -2.60
CA ILE A 122 -12.64 -10.78 -2.35
C ILE A 122 -12.68 -9.49 -3.16
N SER A 123 -12.72 -8.35 -2.46
CA SER A 123 -12.55 -7.02 -3.04
C SER A 123 -11.08 -6.63 -2.94
N LEU A 124 -10.39 -6.63 -4.07
CA LEU A 124 -8.97 -6.32 -4.16
C LEU A 124 -8.74 -4.88 -4.60
N LEU A 125 -7.84 -4.18 -3.91
CA LEU A 125 -7.33 -2.88 -4.30
C LEU A 125 -5.80 -2.93 -4.45
N GLU A 126 -5.28 -2.29 -5.49
CA GLU A 126 -3.85 -2.25 -5.78
C GLU A 126 -3.33 -0.82 -5.67
N HIS A 127 -2.39 -0.59 -4.74
CA HIS A 127 -1.72 0.68 -4.54
C HIS A 127 -0.33 0.48 -3.91
N GLY A 128 0.48 1.54 -3.90
CA GLY A 128 1.73 1.56 -3.12
C GLY A 128 1.46 1.43 -1.61
N GLY A 129 2.42 0.84 -0.87
CA GLY A 129 2.24 0.47 0.54
C GLY A 129 1.74 1.60 1.44
N HIS A 130 2.30 2.81 1.31
CA HIS A 130 1.85 3.96 2.09
C HIS A 130 0.36 4.28 1.89
N ARG A 131 -0.11 4.24 0.63
CA ARG A 131 -1.52 4.47 0.33
C ARG A 131 -2.42 3.37 0.88
N LEU A 132 -1.96 2.13 0.85
CA LEU A 132 -2.68 1.00 1.45
C LEU A 132 -2.79 1.15 2.97
N GLU A 133 -1.73 1.57 3.66
CA GLU A 133 -1.74 1.85 5.10
C GLU A 133 -2.75 2.96 5.45
N GLU A 134 -2.80 4.05 4.67
CA GLU A 134 -3.82 5.09 4.83
C GLU A 134 -5.24 4.51 4.68
N MET A 135 -5.46 3.62 3.72
CA MET A 135 -6.78 3.00 3.48
C MET A 135 -7.18 2.05 4.59
N VAL A 136 -6.23 1.30 5.18
CA VAL A 136 -6.45 0.49 6.39
C VAL A 136 -6.86 1.38 7.55
N MET A 137 -6.12 2.47 7.80
CA MET A 137 -6.46 3.42 8.87
C MET A 137 -7.81 4.10 8.66
N ALA A 138 -8.20 4.28 7.40
CA ALA A 138 -9.47 4.83 6.99
C ALA A 138 -10.64 3.82 7.03
N GLY A 139 -10.38 2.53 7.30
CA GLY A 139 -11.39 1.48 7.26
C GLY A 139 -11.92 1.17 5.85
N GLY A 140 -11.25 1.68 4.81
CA GLY A 140 -11.61 1.39 3.41
C GLY A 140 -11.28 -0.04 3.00
N ILE A 141 -10.24 -0.61 3.61
CA ILE A 141 -9.84 -2.02 3.52
C ILE A 141 -9.51 -2.54 4.93
N GLU A 142 -9.69 -3.83 5.14
CA GLU A 142 -9.44 -4.48 6.44
C GLU A 142 -7.99 -4.89 6.60
N LEU A 143 -7.42 -5.44 5.55
CA LEU A 143 -6.05 -5.92 5.48
C LEU A 143 -5.32 -5.30 4.30
N ALA A 144 -4.05 -5.04 4.46
CA ALA A 144 -3.16 -4.73 3.34
C ALA A 144 -1.85 -5.50 3.45
N ALA A 145 -1.25 -5.79 2.30
CA ALA A 145 0.15 -6.20 2.28
C ALA A 145 1.04 -4.95 2.27
N SER A 146 1.98 -4.88 3.20
CA SER A 146 2.96 -3.79 3.31
C SER A 146 4.26 -4.31 3.92
N LEU A 147 5.32 -3.53 3.78
CA LEU A 147 6.50 -3.69 4.61
C LEU A 147 6.12 -3.36 6.06
N ARG A 148 6.95 -3.81 7.00
CA ARG A 148 6.70 -3.52 8.42
C ARG A 148 6.53 -2.01 8.63
N PRO A 149 5.35 -1.56 9.14
CA PRO A 149 5.11 -0.15 9.41
C PRO A 149 5.98 0.36 10.57
N ASP A 150 6.39 1.62 10.50
CA ASP A 150 7.10 2.29 11.60
C ASP A 150 6.14 2.87 12.66
N SER A 151 4.82 2.65 12.50
CA SER A 151 3.78 3.22 13.35
C SER A 151 3.12 2.17 14.24
N ASP A 152 2.93 2.50 15.52
CA ASP A 152 2.20 1.68 16.49
C ASP A 152 0.69 1.61 16.26
N ASN A 153 0.17 2.28 15.22
CA ASN A 153 -1.24 2.21 14.86
C ASN A 153 -1.63 0.92 14.15
N PHE A 154 -0.67 0.09 13.78
CA PHE A 154 -0.88 -1.16 13.05
C PHE A 154 -0.44 -2.36 13.88
N ASP A 155 -1.16 -3.44 13.71
CA ASP A 155 -0.65 -4.79 13.93
C ASP A 155 -0.12 -5.33 12.59
N TRP A 156 0.87 -6.20 12.66
CA TRP A 156 1.57 -6.71 11.49
C TRP A 156 1.90 -8.18 11.64
N GLN A 157 1.66 -8.96 10.58
CA GLN A 157 1.99 -10.37 10.49
C GLN A 157 2.93 -10.61 9.32
N PRO A 158 4.15 -11.16 9.54
CA PRO A 158 5.08 -11.46 8.46
C PRO A 158 4.52 -12.52 7.50
N VAL A 159 4.87 -12.40 6.22
CA VAL A 159 4.52 -13.33 5.13
C VAL A 159 5.77 -13.78 4.39
N ALA A 160 6.70 -12.88 4.12
CA ALA A 160 7.95 -13.20 3.43
C ALA A 160 9.08 -12.28 3.86
N ARG A 161 10.29 -12.83 3.86
CA ARG A 161 11.53 -12.08 4.01
C ARG A 161 12.48 -12.49 2.90
N GLU A 162 12.85 -11.54 2.04
CA GLU A 162 13.69 -11.76 0.87
C GLU A 162 14.87 -10.80 0.84
N PRO A 163 16.10 -11.28 0.59
CA PRO A 163 17.21 -10.40 0.34
C PRO A 163 17.00 -9.64 -0.97
N LEU A 164 17.46 -8.39 -1.01
CA LEU A 164 17.49 -7.65 -2.26
C LEU A 164 18.70 -8.03 -3.11
N VAL A 165 18.49 -7.98 -4.42
CA VAL A 165 19.54 -8.07 -5.43
C VAL A 165 19.58 -6.78 -6.24
N ALA A 166 20.78 -6.37 -6.63
CA ALA A 166 20.97 -5.32 -7.61
C ALA A 166 20.80 -5.88 -9.02
N LEU A 167 20.00 -5.20 -9.82
CA LEU A 167 19.88 -5.41 -11.25
C LEU A 167 20.88 -4.48 -11.93
N LEU A 168 21.89 -5.04 -12.56
CA LEU A 168 22.96 -4.30 -13.21
C LEU A 168 22.95 -4.55 -14.73
N PRO A 169 23.24 -3.56 -15.57
CA PRO A 169 23.52 -3.82 -16.98
C PRO A 169 24.58 -4.92 -17.14
N ALA A 170 24.48 -5.77 -18.14
CA ALA A 170 25.39 -6.91 -18.32
C ALA A 170 26.86 -6.52 -18.48
N ASP A 171 27.15 -5.29 -18.93
CA ASP A 171 28.46 -4.69 -19.10
C ASP A 171 28.92 -3.85 -17.89
N HIS A 172 28.11 -3.76 -16.85
CA HIS A 172 28.45 -3.00 -15.63
C HIS A 172 29.71 -3.61 -14.96
N PRO A 173 30.64 -2.78 -14.41
CA PRO A 173 31.89 -3.27 -13.79
C PRO A 173 31.69 -4.35 -12.73
N HIS A 174 30.57 -4.31 -12.01
CA HIS A 174 30.23 -5.27 -10.96
C HIS A 174 29.24 -6.37 -11.40
N ALA A 175 28.90 -6.48 -12.70
CA ALA A 175 27.92 -7.47 -13.18
C ALA A 175 28.31 -8.95 -12.92
N ARG A 176 29.61 -9.22 -12.72
CA ARG A 176 30.15 -10.57 -12.44
C ARG A 176 30.60 -10.74 -10.99
N ALA A 177 30.35 -9.76 -10.14
CA ALA A 177 30.72 -9.84 -8.73
C ALA A 177 29.86 -10.86 -7.98
N ALA A 178 30.40 -11.55 -6.98
CA ALA A 178 29.63 -12.45 -6.13
C ALA A 178 28.61 -11.69 -5.27
N THR A 179 28.96 -10.46 -4.86
CA THR A 179 28.09 -9.51 -4.14
C THR A 179 28.51 -8.09 -4.49
N VAL A 180 27.62 -7.13 -4.30
CA VAL A 180 27.90 -5.71 -4.48
C VAL A 180 27.37 -4.90 -3.29
N GLY A 181 28.12 -3.88 -2.86
CA GLY A 181 27.67 -2.91 -1.87
C GLY A 181 27.11 -1.67 -2.56
N LEU A 182 26.21 -0.97 -1.89
CA LEU A 182 25.68 0.30 -2.38
C LEU A 182 26.75 1.38 -2.54
N ASP A 183 27.78 1.34 -1.70
CA ASP A 183 28.99 2.18 -1.82
C ASP A 183 29.68 2.06 -3.19
N GLN A 184 29.69 0.87 -3.77
CA GLN A 184 30.26 0.58 -5.10
C GLN A 184 29.34 1.02 -6.26
N LEU A 185 28.07 1.27 -5.98
CA LEU A 185 27.09 1.75 -6.95
C LEU A 185 26.83 3.26 -6.85
N ARG A 186 27.60 3.97 -6.02
CA ARG A 186 27.43 5.41 -5.74
C ARG A 186 27.36 6.27 -7.01
N ASP A 187 28.22 5.97 -7.99
CA ASP A 187 28.33 6.74 -9.22
C ASP A 187 27.39 6.24 -10.34
N SER A 188 26.65 5.16 -10.08
CA SER A 188 25.66 4.64 -11.03
C SER A 188 24.33 5.38 -10.87
N PRO A 189 23.64 5.74 -11.97
CA PRO A 189 22.28 6.25 -11.89
C PRO A 189 21.32 5.15 -11.39
N PHE A 190 20.37 5.51 -10.53
CA PHE A 190 19.39 4.57 -9.98
C PHE A 190 18.05 4.68 -10.71
N ILE A 191 17.47 3.55 -11.02
CA ILE A 191 16.09 3.43 -11.49
C ILE A 191 15.28 2.94 -10.28
N LEU A 192 14.36 3.78 -9.79
CA LEU A 192 13.57 3.51 -8.61
C LEU A 192 12.10 3.28 -8.97
N PHE A 193 11.35 2.71 -8.05
CA PHE A 193 9.90 2.71 -8.16
C PHE A 193 9.32 4.12 -8.04
N GLU A 194 8.05 4.29 -8.42
CA GLU A 194 7.30 5.53 -8.20
C GLU A 194 7.27 5.90 -6.71
N THR A 195 7.01 7.18 -6.44
CA THR A 195 6.88 7.69 -5.07
C THR A 195 5.76 6.94 -4.34
N GLY A 196 6.02 6.53 -3.10
CA GLY A 196 5.05 5.75 -2.30
C GLY A 196 5.28 4.24 -2.30
N PHE A 197 6.18 3.72 -3.15
CA PHE A 197 6.61 2.33 -3.03
C PHE A 197 7.58 2.16 -1.86
N ALA A 198 7.25 1.21 -0.98
CA ALA A 198 8.00 0.98 0.25
C ALA A 198 9.45 0.51 0.02
N LEU A 199 9.74 -0.16 -1.11
CA LEU A 199 11.10 -0.57 -1.47
C LEU A 199 12.05 0.63 -1.62
N ASN A 200 11.55 1.77 -2.12
CA ASN A 200 12.38 2.99 -2.22
C ASN A 200 12.93 3.42 -0.87
N ARG A 201 12.15 3.26 0.21
CA ARG A 201 12.59 3.59 1.59
C ARG A 201 13.79 2.74 1.97
N ILE A 202 13.74 1.42 1.77
CA ILE A 202 14.85 0.51 2.07
C ILE A 202 16.12 0.96 1.36
N ILE A 203 16.04 1.21 0.05
CA ILE A 203 17.20 1.58 -0.77
C ILE A 203 17.74 2.95 -0.39
N GLN A 204 16.90 3.96 -0.24
CA GLN A 204 17.33 5.32 0.11
C GLN A 204 17.95 5.38 1.51
N GLU A 205 17.41 4.65 2.48
CA GLU A 205 18.00 4.56 3.81
C GLU A 205 19.33 3.83 3.81
N ALA A 206 19.48 2.77 3.01
CA ALA A 206 20.73 2.05 2.86
C ALA A 206 21.80 2.93 2.18
N CYS A 207 21.45 3.69 1.14
CA CYS A 207 22.34 4.68 0.51
C CYS A 207 22.76 5.77 1.51
N ARG A 208 21.85 6.27 2.34
CA ARG A 208 22.14 7.26 3.37
C ARG A 208 23.13 6.69 4.43
N ARG A 209 22.96 5.43 4.85
CA ARG A 209 23.92 4.74 5.73
C ARG A 209 25.29 4.59 5.06
N ALA A 210 25.33 4.35 3.75
CA ALA A 210 26.56 4.31 2.96
C ALA A 210 27.17 5.70 2.65
N GLY A 211 26.55 6.78 3.14
CA GLY A 211 27.06 8.16 3.06
C GLY A 211 26.84 8.85 1.71
N PHE A 212 25.77 8.50 0.97
CA PHE A 212 25.42 9.19 -0.27
C PHE A 212 23.91 9.21 -0.54
N ALA A 213 23.49 10.11 -1.45
CA ALA A 213 22.15 10.11 -2.04
C ALA A 213 22.27 9.68 -3.52
N PRO A 214 21.44 8.71 -3.97
CA PRO A 214 21.56 8.22 -5.34
C PRO A 214 21.07 9.25 -6.35
N ALA A 215 21.79 9.34 -7.48
CA ALA A 215 21.30 10.05 -8.66
C ALA A 215 20.18 9.21 -9.30
N ILE A 216 18.98 9.79 -9.47
CA ILE A 216 17.81 9.07 -9.97
C ILE A 216 17.69 9.33 -11.47
N ALA A 217 17.86 8.28 -12.29
CA ALA A 217 17.70 8.35 -13.74
C ALA A 217 16.22 8.27 -14.17
N ALA A 218 15.44 7.40 -13.49
CA ALA A 218 14.03 7.20 -13.83
C ALA A 218 13.23 6.67 -12.63
N ARG A 219 11.89 6.77 -12.71
CA ARG A 219 10.93 6.13 -11.81
C ARG A 219 9.85 5.43 -12.63
N SER A 220 9.45 4.25 -12.19
CA SER A 220 8.34 3.50 -12.80
C SER A 220 7.62 2.63 -11.76
N GLY A 221 6.31 2.42 -11.93
CA GLY A 221 5.54 1.42 -11.20
C GLY A 221 5.58 0.03 -11.81
N GLN A 222 6.13 -0.10 -13.03
CA GLN A 222 6.13 -1.34 -13.81
C GLN A 222 7.49 -2.03 -13.74
N ILE A 223 7.51 -3.25 -13.22
CA ILE A 223 8.75 -4.00 -12.96
C ILE A 223 9.45 -4.38 -14.27
N ASP A 224 8.72 -4.89 -15.25
CA ASP A 224 9.19 -5.24 -16.57
C ASP A 224 9.86 -4.05 -17.28
N PHE A 225 9.27 -2.87 -17.17
CA PHE A 225 9.85 -1.64 -17.71
C PHE A 225 11.13 -1.22 -16.97
N ILE A 226 11.19 -1.36 -15.64
CA ILE A 226 12.41 -1.13 -14.86
C ILE A 226 13.53 -2.06 -15.35
N VAL A 227 13.24 -3.37 -15.53
CA VAL A 227 14.20 -4.35 -16.04
C VAL A 227 14.68 -3.98 -17.45
N ALA A 228 13.76 -3.54 -18.33
CA ALA A 228 14.11 -3.09 -19.67
C ALA A 228 15.02 -1.85 -19.67
N LEU A 229 14.78 -0.89 -18.78
CA LEU A 229 15.64 0.30 -18.61
C LEU A 229 17.05 -0.06 -18.12
N VAL A 230 17.16 -1.03 -17.18
CA VAL A 230 18.46 -1.55 -16.76
C VAL A 230 19.16 -2.24 -17.92
N SER A 231 18.47 -3.11 -18.67
CA SER A 231 19.02 -3.78 -19.83
C SER A 231 19.51 -2.80 -20.92
N ALA A 232 18.85 -1.65 -21.04
CA ALA A 232 19.25 -0.56 -21.95
C ALA A 232 20.42 0.28 -21.43
N GLY A 233 20.98 -0.02 -20.25
CA GLY A 233 22.13 0.70 -19.68
C GLY A 233 21.77 2.04 -19.02
N LEU A 234 20.48 2.32 -18.74
CA LEU A 234 20.08 3.60 -18.16
C LEU A 234 20.53 3.75 -16.69
N GLY A 235 20.76 2.66 -15.99
CA GLY A 235 21.19 2.67 -14.60
C GLY A 235 20.99 1.33 -13.93
N VAL A 236 21.00 1.34 -12.61
CA VAL A 236 20.83 0.15 -11.75
C VAL A 236 19.50 0.18 -11.02
N ALA A 237 18.93 -1.00 -10.73
CA ALA A 237 17.70 -1.14 -9.98
C ALA A 237 17.82 -2.23 -8.91
N PHE A 238 16.79 -2.41 -8.09
CA PHE A 238 16.79 -3.37 -6.99
C PHE A 238 15.45 -4.08 -6.90
N LEU A 239 15.48 -5.39 -6.71
CA LEU A 239 14.30 -6.22 -6.50
C LEU A 239 14.55 -7.26 -5.41
N PRO A 240 13.50 -7.77 -4.74
CA PRO A 240 13.59 -9.00 -3.97
C PRO A 240 14.09 -10.13 -4.88
N ARG A 241 14.97 -10.99 -4.36
CA ARG A 241 15.64 -12.04 -5.14
C ARG A 241 14.67 -12.90 -5.93
N VAL A 242 13.62 -13.41 -5.29
CA VAL A 242 12.61 -14.25 -5.94
C VAL A 242 11.98 -13.53 -7.13
N LYS A 243 11.63 -12.25 -6.97
CA LYS A 243 11.03 -11.48 -8.08
C LYS A 243 12.04 -11.18 -9.20
N ALA A 244 13.28 -10.87 -8.86
CA ALA A 244 14.34 -10.66 -9.84
C ALA A 244 14.63 -11.94 -10.66
N GLU A 245 14.52 -13.12 -10.04
CA GLU A 245 14.69 -14.40 -10.72
C GLU A 245 13.54 -14.72 -11.68
N GLU A 246 12.31 -14.29 -11.38
CA GLU A 246 11.16 -14.38 -12.29
C GLU A 246 11.32 -13.46 -13.52
N GLU A 247 11.89 -12.27 -13.31
CA GLU A 247 12.06 -11.23 -14.33
C GLU A 247 13.45 -11.30 -15.02
N ARG A 248 14.06 -12.49 -15.09
CA ARG A 248 15.37 -12.64 -15.73
C ARG A 248 15.39 -12.13 -17.17
N HIS A 249 16.39 -11.30 -17.47
CA HIS A 249 16.62 -10.72 -18.78
C HIS A 249 18.09 -10.87 -19.18
N ALA A 250 18.37 -11.27 -20.44
CA ALA A 250 19.74 -11.54 -20.90
C ALA A 250 20.69 -10.34 -20.79
N GLY A 251 20.17 -9.12 -20.87
CA GLY A 251 20.94 -7.87 -20.71
C GLY A 251 21.13 -7.41 -19.27
N VAL A 252 20.69 -8.18 -18.26
CA VAL A 252 20.71 -7.80 -16.85
C VAL A 252 21.41 -8.86 -16.01
N ALA A 253 22.38 -8.43 -15.22
CA ALA A 253 23.02 -9.25 -14.18
C ALA A 253 22.31 -9.05 -12.84
N LEU A 254 22.04 -10.15 -12.14
CA LEU A 254 21.49 -10.15 -10.78
C LEU A 254 22.62 -10.36 -9.80
N VAL A 255 22.94 -9.35 -8.98
CA VAL A 255 24.04 -9.39 -8.03
C VAL A 255 23.51 -9.15 -6.62
N PRO A 256 23.69 -10.10 -5.67
CA PRO A 256 23.24 -9.94 -4.29
C PRO A 256 23.82 -8.70 -3.62
N LEU A 257 23.00 -7.97 -2.86
CA LEU A 257 23.48 -6.89 -2.01
C LEU A 257 24.13 -7.45 -0.74
N ARG A 258 25.27 -6.85 -0.34
CA ARG A 258 25.95 -7.19 0.93
C ARG A 258 25.57 -6.28 2.09
N ASP A 259 24.83 -5.21 1.81
CA ASP A 259 24.49 -4.21 2.82
C ASP A 259 23.48 -4.78 3.82
N ALA A 260 23.77 -4.55 5.11
CA ALA A 260 22.87 -4.96 6.18
C ALA A 260 21.55 -4.16 6.15
N HIS A 261 20.49 -4.79 6.64
CA HIS A 261 19.15 -4.19 6.73
C HIS A 261 18.58 -3.74 5.36
N THR A 262 18.84 -4.53 4.32
CA THR A 262 18.26 -4.36 2.99
C THR A 262 17.27 -5.47 2.66
N ASP A 263 16.88 -6.30 3.62
CA ASP A 263 15.87 -7.32 3.40
C ASP A 263 14.51 -6.68 3.12
N TRP A 264 13.81 -7.25 2.16
CA TRP A 264 12.44 -6.92 1.85
C TRP A 264 11.53 -7.83 2.68
N GLU A 265 10.97 -7.27 3.76
CA GLU A 265 10.09 -7.98 4.68
C GLU A 265 8.63 -7.60 4.39
N MET A 266 7.91 -8.46 3.66
CA MET A 266 6.50 -8.29 3.37
C MET A 266 5.65 -8.97 4.44
N GLY A 267 4.61 -8.28 4.88
CA GLY A 267 3.62 -8.81 5.80
C GLY A 267 2.22 -8.27 5.53
N LEU A 268 1.27 -8.75 6.30
CA LEU A 268 -0.10 -8.25 6.31
C LEU A 268 -0.25 -7.27 7.48
N VAL A 269 -0.81 -6.10 7.21
CA VAL A 269 -1.08 -5.04 8.18
C VAL A 269 -2.58 -4.84 8.35
N TRP A 270 -3.00 -4.50 9.57
CA TRP A 270 -4.34 -4.06 9.89
C TRP A 270 -4.30 -3.03 11.02
N ARG A 271 -5.39 -2.30 11.19
CA ARG A 271 -5.50 -1.28 12.24
C ARG A 271 -5.47 -1.93 13.62
N ARG A 272 -4.55 -1.52 14.48
CA ARG A 272 -4.49 -2.01 15.86
C ARG A 272 -5.78 -1.72 16.61
N GLY A 273 -6.35 -2.76 17.23
CA GLY A 273 -7.63 -2.68 17.93
C GLY A 273 -8.84 -2.47 17.01
N GLY A 274 -8.67 -2.55 15.69
CA GLY A 274 -9.77 -2.52 14.74
C GLY A 274 -10.47 -3.89 14.65
N TYR A 275 -11.73 -3.87 14.26
CA TYR A 275 -12.46 -5.10 13.97
C TYR A 275 -11.87 -5.79 12.73
N LEU A 276 -11.74 -7.10 12.80
CA LEU A 276 -11.41 -7.97 11.68
C LEU A 276 -12.56 -8.92 11.43
N SER A 277 -13.13 -8.87 10.24
CA SER A 277 -14.16 -9.84 9.84
C SER A 277 -13.65 -11.28 9.90
N PRO A 278 -14.52 -12.28 10.02
CA PRO A 278 -14.14 -13.70 9.93
C PRO A 278 -13.38 -14.02 8.64
N ALA A 279 -13.68 -13.32 7.55
CA ALA A 279 -12.96 -13.44 6.29
C ALA A 279 -11.52 -12.95 6.40
N ALA A 280 -11.29 -11.80 7.05
CA ALA A 280 -9.96 -11.27 7.31
C ALA A 280 -9.15 -12.15 8.25
N GLN A 281 -9.80 -12.64 9.34
CA GLN A 281 -9.17 -13.59 10.28
C GLN A 281 -8.79 -14.91 9.59
N ALA A 282 -9.67 -15.44 8.72
CA ALA A 282 -9.40 -16.64 7.93
C ALA A 282 -8.25 -16.44 6.93
N TRP A 283 -8.13 -15.23 6.34
CA TRP A 283 -7.02 -14.88 5.47
C TRP A 283 -5.69 -14.84 6.24
N LEU A 284 -5.65 -14.20 7.40
CA LEU A 284 -4.47 -14.18 8.28
C LEU A 284 -4.07 -15.58 8.75
N ALA A 285 -5.04 -16.43 9.09
CA ALA A 285 -4.78 -17.82 9.47
C ALA A 285 -4.18 -18.63 8.29
N LEU A 286 -4.73 -18.44 7.08
CA LEU A 286 -4.20 -19.07 5.86
C LEU A 286 -2.78 -18.58 5.55
N ALA A 287 -2.49 -17.30 5.73
CA ALA A 287 -1.16 -16.75 5.55
C ALA A 287 -0.13 -17.42 6.48
N ARG A 288 -0.47 -17.61 7.78
CA ARG A 288 0.41 -18.34 8.72
C ARG A 288 0.60 -19.81 8.32
N GLU A 289 -0.47 -20.46 7.83
CA GLU A 289 -0.40 -21.86 7.38
C GLU A 289 0.56 -22.01 6.17
N MET A 290 0.53 -21.05 5.26
CA MET A 290 1.31 -21.12 4.01
C MET A 290 2.75 -20.60 4.16
N HIS A 291 3.03 -19.79 5.18
CA HIS A 291 4.33 -19.15 5.43
C HIS A 291 4.78 -19.36 6.89
N PRO A 292 4.97 -20.62 7.34
CA PRO A 292 5.29 -20.94 8.74
C PRO A 292 6.69 -20.44 9.16
N ASP A 293 7.63 -20.33 8.24
CA ASP A 293 9.03 -19.99 8.50
C ASP A 293 9.26 -18.48 8.73
N THR A 294 8.22 -17.67 8.65
CA THR A 294 8.30 -16.21 8.85
C THR A 294 7.71 -15.75 10.19
N ALA A 295 7.14 -16.69 10.98
CA ALA A 295 6.50 -16.40 12.28
C ALA A 295 7.49 -16.21 13.42
#